data_f97f9b06b2a2a1333f21eac2f1716481
#
_entry.id   f97f9b06b2a2a1333f21eac2f1716481
#
_cell.length_a   1.000
_cell.length_b   1.000
_cell.length_c   1.000
_cell.angle_alpha   90.00
_cell.angle_beta   90.00
_cell.angle_gamma   90.00
#
_symmetry.space_group_name_H-M   'P 1'
#
loop_
_entity.id
_entity.type
_entity.pdbx_description
1 polymer ?
#
loop_
_entity_poly.entity_id
_entity_poly.type
_entity_poly.pdbx_seq_one_letter_code
_entity_poly.pdbx_strand_id
1 'polypeptide(L)'
;LLQQLSRKMRWQKQFDIVVGGDSRVQRGLSPSSIKEALPKARVANFGFSAACFDEQYLSHLESLLAADSKSPTIIIGLTALSLTSYAKMNNEYREYAKMHSAEHFLNDHFGKFIFLFRAYRKRDLKKLFGWSKEQHKYYEIARADGWIETNREPHLPTHALAEYKRLFSQYSYLKAQEDELLRKVGELVKKGIAVYAFRPPTTKEMALLERKMCDFDEGKFINEFRKRGGKWLHLPQENFHSYDGSHIDGPSAKRLSKWIGEQLAKQSH
;
A
#
# COMPACT_ATOMS: atom_id res chain seq x y z
N LEU A 1 2.87 -9.43 11.54
CA LEU A 1 1.97 -8.91 10.49
C LEU A 1 0.54 -8.79 11.00
N LEU A 2 -0.12 -9.88 11.43
CA LEU A 2 -1.51 -9.91 11.94
C LEU A 2 -1.77 -8.81 12.99
N GLN A 3 -0.90 -8.71 14.01
CA GLN A 3 -0.97 -7.69 15.04
C GLN A 3 -0.94 -6.27 14.47
N GLN A 4 -0.07 -6.02 13.50
CA GLN A 4 0.06 -4.71 12.86
C GLN A 4 -1.17 -4.33 12.04
N LEU A 5 -1.73 -5.27 11.28
CA LEU A 5 -2.92 -5.01 10.47
C LEU A 5 -4.14 -4.74 11.34
N SER A 6 -4.33 -5.51 12.41
CA SER A 6 -5.40 -5.24 13.41
C SER A 6 -5.21 -3.89 14.10
N ARG A 7 -3.97 -3.48 14.38
CA ARG A 7 -3.67 -2.16 14.93
C ARG A 7 -4.07 -1.03 13.98
N LYS A 8 -3.76 -1.15 12.67
CA LYS A 8 -4.17 -0.18 11.65
C LYS A 8 -5.69 0.06 11.67
N MET A 9 -6.49 -1.00 11.81
CA MET A 9 -7.95 -0.90 11.83
C MET A 9 -8.51 -0.16 13.05
N ARG A 10 -7.70 0.01 14.10
CA ARG A 10 -8.07 0.73 15.34
C ARG A 10 -7.63 2.19 15.34
N TRP A 11 -6.89 2.65 14.33
CA TRP A 11 -6.48 4.04 14.22
C TRP A 11 -7.69 4.94 13.94
N GLN A 12 -7.68 6.15 14.51
CA GLN A 12 -8.73 7.15 14.33
C GLN A 12 -8.16 8.56 14.48
N LYS A 13 -8.52 9.47 13.57
CA LYS A 13 -8.33 10.93 13.66
C LYS A 13 -6.99 11.40 14.27
N GLN A 14 -5.88 10.83 13.86
CA GLN A 14 -4.59 11.09 14.50
C GLN A 14 -3.44 11.44 13.55
N PHE A 15 -3.69 11.45 12.24
CA PHE A 15 -2.64 11.68 11.25
C PHE A 15 -2.87 12.93 10.44
N ASP A 16 -1.80 13.60 10.05
CA ASP A 16 -1.83 14.71 9.10
C ASP A 16 -1.73 14.20 7.67
N ILE A 17 -0.99 13.11 7.48
CA ILE A 17 -0.75 12.48 6.19
C ILE A 17 -1.05 10.98 6.30
N VAL A 18 -1.94 10.50 5.46
CA VAL A 18 -2.28 9.07 5.35
C VAL A 18 -1.95 8.56 3.96
N VAL A 19 -1.19 7.47 3.90
CA VAL A 19 -0.82 6.83 2.63
C VAL A 19 -1.67 5.58 2.44
N GLY A 20 -2.42 5.51 1.33
CA GLY A 20 -3.28 4.38 0.97
C GLY A 20 -2.85 3.71 -0.32
N GLY A 21 -3.13 2.41 -0.43
CA GLY A 21 -2.85 1.60 -1.61
C GLY A 21 -2.71 0.11 -1.30
N ASP A 22 -2.28 -0.64 -2.29
CA ASP A 22 -2.11 -2.08 -2.19
C ASP A 22 -0.76 -2.50 -1.54
N SER A 23 -0.34 -3.74 -1.74
CA SER A 23 0.90 -4.29 -1.18
C SER A 23 2.17 -3.51 -1.58
N ARG A 24 2.15 -2.81 -2.72
CA ARG A 24 3.29 -1.97 -3.13
C ARG A 24 3.41 -0.73 -2.27
N VAL A 25 2.30 -0.19 -1.80
CA VAL A 25 2.28 0.89 -0.79
C VAL A 25 2.59 0.34 0.60
N GLN A 26 1.95 -0.75 0.98
CA GLN A 26 2.15 -1.38 2.29
C GLN A 26 3.64 -1.65 2.56
N ARG A 27 4.39 -2.11 1.54
CA ARG A 27 5.80 -2.46 1.64
C ARG A 27 6.75 -1.37 1.15
N GLY A 28 6.29 -0.53 0.23
CA GLY A 28 7.13 0.43 -0.48
C GLY A 28 7.15 1.84 0.10
N LEU A 29 6.38 2.15 1.14
CA LEU A 29 6.38 3.49 1.73
C LEU A 29 6.61 3.48 3.23
N SER A 30 7.69 4.17 3.64
CA SER A 30 8.11 4.39 5.02
C SER A 30 7.63 5.76 5.52
N PRO A 31 6.64 5.83 6.43
CA PRO A 31 6.21 7.09 7.03
C PRO A 31 7.33 7.84 7.74
N SER A 32 8.23 7.12 8.40
CA SER A 32 9.40 7.73 9.06
C SER A 32 10.31 8.46 8.08
N SER A 33 10.49 7.93 6.85
CA SER A 33 11.30 8.59 5.82
C SER A 33 10.56 9.77 5.15
N ILE A 34 9.23 9.77 5.06
CA ILE A 34 8.44 10.95 4.67
C ILE A 34 8.66 12.08 5.68
N LYS A 35 8.69 11.74 6.97
CA LYS A 35 8.91 12.70 8.07
C LYS A 35 10.30 13.35 8.08
N GLU A 36 11.30 12.81 7.40
CA GLU A 36 12.61 13.47 7.29
C GLU A 36 12.49 14.88 6.68
N ALA A 37 11.58 15.07 5.71
CA ALA A 37 11.29 16.38 5.12
C ALA A 37 10.16 17.15 5.84
N LEU A 38 9.34 16.45 6.62
CA LEU A 38 8.16 16.99 7.31
C LEU A 38 8.14 16.55 8.79
N PRO A 39 9.13 16.98 9.61
CA PRO A 39 9.39 16.38 10.92
C PRO A 39 8.25 16.54 11.94
N LYS A 40 7.39 17.51 11.76
CA LYS A 40 6.23 17.76 12.63
C LYS A 40 4.96 16.99 12.19
N ALA A 41 4.95 16.40 11.00
CA ALA A 41 3.79 15.69 10.48
C ALA A 41 3.60 14.32 11.15
N ARG A 42 2.36 13.99 11.45
CA ARG A 42 1.93 12.66 11.87
C ARG A 42 1.58 11.86 10.61
N VAL A 43 2.40 10.89 10.25
CA VAL A 43 2.29 10.15 8.98
C VAL A 43 2.01 8.69 9.25
N ALA A 44 1.08 8.09 8.50
CA ALA A 44 0.78 6.66 8.55
C ALA A 44 0.73 6.00 7.19
N ASN A 45 1.18 4.75 7.12
CA ASN A 45 0.97 3.87 5.98
C ASN A 45 -0.24 2.94 6.25
N PHE A 46 -1.33 3.20 5.55
CA PHE A 46 -2.57 2.42 5.61
C PHE A 46 -2.73 1.49 4.38
N GLY A 47 -1.64 1.09 3.75
CA GLY A 47 -1.64 0.10 2.68
C GLY A 47 -1.99 -1.30 3.18
N PHE A 48 -2.71 -2.08 2.36
CA PHE A 48 -3.08 -3.49 2.59
C PHE A 48 -2.87 -4.29 1.32
N SER A 49 -2.55 -5.59 1.44
CA SER A 49 -2.40 -6.44 0.25
C SER A 49 -3.69 -6.48 -0.56
N ALA A 50 -3.56 -6.33 -1.89
CA ALA A 50 -4.66 -6.28 -2.83
C ALA A 50 -5.75 -5.26 -2.48
N ALA A 51 -5.42 -4.16 -1.78
CA ALA A 51 -6.40 -3.13 -1.47
C ALA A 51 -7.03 -2.57 -2.75
N CYS A 52 -8.33 -2.34 -2.65
CA CYS A 52 -9.20 -1.82 -3.68
C CYS A 52 -9.65 -0.42 -3.25
N PHE A 53 -9.70 0.51 -4.17
CA PHE A 53 -10.12 1.88 -3.89
C PHE A 53 -11.65 2.04 -3.95
N ASP A 54 -12.36 1.27 -3.11
CA ASP A 54 -13.79 1.41 -2.92
C ASP A 54 -14.15 2.49 -1.87
N GLU A 55 -15.43 2.85 -1.82
CA GLU A 55 -15.95 3.86 -0.89
C GLU A 55 -15.57 3.57 0.56
N GLN A 56 -15.63 2.30 0.98
CA GLN A 56 -15.33 1.93 2.36
C GLN A 56 -13.85 2.20 2.70
N TYR A 57 -12.93 1.79 1.82
CA TYR A 57 -11.50 2.02 2.02
C TYR A 57 -11.13 3.50 1.98
N LEU A 58 -11.66 4.23 0.99
CA LEU A 58 -11.40 5.66 0.82
C LEU A 58 -11.98 6.50 1.96
N SER A 59 -13.17 6.16 2.45
CA SER A 59 -13.77 6.81 3.62
C SER A 59 -13.00 6.49 4.91
N HIS A 60 -12.42 5.30 5.02
CA HIS A 60 -11.55 4.98 6.15
C HIS A 60 -10.26 5.80 6.11
N LEU A 61 -9.59 5.96 4.95
CA LEU A 61 -8.43 6.86 4.82
C LEU A 61 -8.77 8.28 5.29
N GLU A 62 -9.92 8.80 4.90
CA GLU A 62 -10.41 10.11 5.34
C GLU A 62 -10.58 10.16 6.86
N SER A 63 -11.17 9.13 7.46
CA SER A 63 -11.45 9.07 8.90
C SER A 63 -10.21 9.02 9.79
N LEU A 64 -9.04 8.69 9.22
CA LEU A 64 -7.76 8.66 9.93
C LEU A 64 -7.14 10.06 10.07
N LEU A 65 -7.56 11.02 9.26
CA LEU A 65 -7.04 12.38 9.29
C LEU A 65 -7.46 13.09 10.58
N ALA A 66 -6.51 13.72 11.22
CA ALA A 66 -6.73 14.46 12.46
C ALA A 66 -7.56 15.72 12.21
N ALA A 67 -8.53 15.97 13.07
CA ALA A 67 -9.40 17.14 12.95
C ALA A 67 -8.65 18.49 13.13
N ASP A 68 -7.52 18.46 13.85
CA ASP A 68 -6.64 19.60 14.09
C ASP A 68 -5.54 19.76 13.03
N SER A 69 -5.52 18.91 12.02
CA SER A 69 -4.51 18.98 10.95
C SER A 69 -4.68 20.26 10.12
N LYS A 70 -3.59 21.04 10.02
CA LYS A 70 -3.56 22.27 9.21
C LYS A 70 -3.46 21.99 7.71
N SER A 71 -2.99 20.81 7.33
CA SER A 71 -2.77 20.41 5.95
C SER A 71 -3.10 18.92 5.79
N PRO A 72 -4.37 18.51 5.98
CA PRO A 72 -4.77 17.12 5.88
C PRO A 72 -4.48 16.59 4.47
N THR A 73 -3.75 15.48 4.39
CA THR A 73 -3.24 14.97 3.12
C THR A 73 -3.48 13.45 2.99
N ILE A 74 -3.97 13.03 1.84
CA ILE A 74 -4.05 11.62 1.44
C ILE A 74 -3.12 11.40 0.26
N ILE A 75 -2.28 10.37 0.34
CA ILE A 75 -1.40 9.93 -0.74
C ILE A 75 -1.86 8.56 -1.23
N ILE A 76 -2.14 8.44 -2.51
CA ILE A 76 -2.63 7.21 -3.15
C ILE A 76 -1.53 6.61 -4.01
N GLY A 77 -1.08 5.41 -3.67
CA GLY A 77 -0.24 4.61 -4.56
C GLY A 77 -1.12 3.74 -5.46
N LEU A 78 -1.33 4.19 -6.70
CA LEU A 78 -2.24 3.54 -7.64
C LEU A 78 -1.53 2.49 -8.47
N THR A 79 -2.08 1.28 -8.51
CA THR A 79 -1.62 0.19 -9.38
C THR A 79 -2.73 -0.27 -10.31
N ALA A 80 -2.38 -0.88 -11.45
CA ALA A 80 -3.37 -1.46 -12.33
C ALA A 80 -4.19 -2.56 -11.64
N LEU A 81 -3.53 -3.37 -10.79
CA LEU A 81 -4.16 -4.46 -10.05
C LEU A 81 -5.24 -3.96 -9.08
N SER A 82 -5.03 -2.81 -8.43
CA SER A 82 -5.98 -2.23 -7.47
C SER A 82 -7.32 -1.80 -8.08
N LEU A 83 -7.37 -1.71 -9.42
CA LEU A 83 -8.57 -1.38 -10.21
C LEU A 83 -9.20 -2.61 -10.89
N THR A 84 -8.87 -3.82 -10.46
CA THR A 84 -9.40 -5.06 -11.05
C THR A 84 -10.41 -5.76 -10.15
N SER A 85 -11.17 -6.69 -10.74
CA SER A 85 -12.06 -7.59 -10.00
C SER A 85 -11.31 -8.47 -8.98
N TYR A 86 -10.01 -8.73 -9.19
CA TYR A 86 -9.18 -9.40 -8.20
C TYR A 86 -9.10 -8.60 -6.88
N ALA A 87 -8.72 -7.32 -6.95
CA ALA A 87 -8.63 -6.47 -5.77
C ALA A 87 -9.99 -6.31 -5.07
N LYS A 88 -11.09 -6.27 -5.84
CA LYS A 88 -12.44 -6.23 -5.28
C LYS A 88 -12.80 -7.49 -4.48
N MET A 89 -12.32 -8.66 -4.91
CA MET A 89 -12.66 -9.96 -4.31
C MET A 89 -11.69 -10.41 -3.22
N ASN A 90 -10.38 -10.10 -3.36
CA ASN A 90 -9.28 -10.63 -2.54
C ASN A 90 -8.61 -9.53 -1.70
N ASN A 91 -9.36 -8.58 -1.24
CA ASN A 91 -8.90 -7.37 -0.54
C ASN A 91 -8.65 -7.66 0.94
N GLU A 92 -7.38 -7.64 1.36
CA GLU A 92 -6.97 -7.83 2.75
C GLU A 92 -7.63 -6.81 3.69
N TYR A 93 -7.77 -5.55 3.28
CA TYR A 93 -8.47 -4.54 4.08
C TYR A 93 -9.89 -4.96 4.42
N ARG A 94 -10.65 -5.50 3.45
CA ARG A 94 -12.04 -5.95 3.68
C ARG A 94 -12.12 -7.15 4.63
N GLU A 95 -11.13 -8.04 4.62
CA GLU A 95 -11.06 -9.14 5.57
C GLU A 95 -10.94 -8.60 6.99
N TYR A 96 -10.04 -7.64 7.21
CA TYR A 96 -9.89 -7.00 8.51
C TYR A 96 -11.07 -6.10 8.88
N ALA A 97 -11.67 -5.38 7.95
CA ALA A 97 -12.84 -4.52 8.19
C ALA A 97 -14.09 -5.29 8.63
N LYS A 98 -14.18 -6.59 8.33
CA LYS A 98 -15.27 -7.48 8.78
C LYS A 98 -15.07 -8.03 10.20
N MET A 99 -13.87 -7.96 10.76
CA MET A 99 -13.57 -8.45 12.09
C MET A 99 -14.23 -7.58 13.16
N HIS A 100 -14.70 -8.20 14.23
CA HIS A 100 -15.22 -7.47 15.38
C HIS A 100 -14.12 -6.75 16.17
N SER A 101 -14.47 -5.68 16.87
CA SER A 101 -13.51 -4.89 17.67
C SER A 101 -12.77 -5.76 18.71
N ALA A 102 -13.44 -6.77 19.28
CA ALA A 102 -12.83 -7.73 20.18
C ALA A 102 -11.75 -8.58 19.50
N GLU A 103 -11.96 -9.00 18.25
CA GLU A 103 -10.97 -9.76 17.47
C GLU A 103 -9.75 -8.91 17.14
N HIS A 104 -9.95 -7.64 16.78
CA HIS A 104 -8.84 -6.70 16.59
C HIS A 104 -8.05 -6.49 17.87
N PHE A 105 -8.75 -6.35 19.02
CA PHE A 105 -8.10 -6.22 20.32
C PHE A 105 -7.26 -7.46 20.66
N LEU A 106 -7.83 -8.66 20.50
CA LEU A 106 -7.13 -9.91 20.74
C LEU A 106 -5.92 -10.09 19.83
N ASN A 107 -6.06 -9.79 18.54
CA ASN A 107 -4.96 -9.86 17.57
C ASN A 107 -3.84 -8.87 17.87
N ASP A 108 -4.18 -7.65 18.31
CA ASP A 108 -3.19 -6.61 18.64
C ASP A 108 -2.39 -6.95 19.91
N HIS A 109 -3.08 -7.42 20.96
CA HIS A 109 -2.44 -7.66 22.27
C HIS A 109 -1.90 -9.09 22.41
N PHE A 110 -2.59 -10.06 21.86
CA PHE A 110 -2.29 -11.49 22.04
C PHE A 110 -1.92 -12.21 20.75
N GLY A 111 -1.76 -11.50 19.63
CA GLY A 111 -1.47 -12.10 18.32
C GLY A 111 -0.22 -13.01 18.31
N LYS A 112 0.77 -12.73 19.16
CA LYS A 112 1.96 -13.59 19.33
C LYS A 112 1.61 -14.92 19.99
N PHE A 113 0.64 -14.93 20.91
CA PHE A 113 0.17 -16.13 21.60
C PHE A 113 -0.82 -16.91 20.75
N ILE A 114 -1.71 -16.24 20.02
CA ILE A 114 -2.65 -16.87 19.08
C ILE A 114 -1.89 -17.67 18.02
N PHE A 115 -0.68 -17.23 17.64
CA PHE A 115 0.18 -17.96 16.73
C PHE A 115 0.55 -19.35 17.26
N LEU A 116 0.70 -19.54 18.57
CA LEU A 116 1.01 -20.82 19.20
C LEU A 116 -0.16 -21.84 19.11
N PHE A 117 -1.38 -21.36 18.94
CA PHE A 117 -2.59 -22.21 18.85
C PHE A 117 -3.03 -22.45 17.39
N ARG A 118 -2.37 -21.86 16.38
CA ARG A 118 -2.64 -22.18 14.99
C ARG A 118 -2.10 -23.58 14.66
N ALA A 119 -2.95 -24.40 14.00
CA ALA A 119 -2.51 -25.69 13.47
C ALA A 119 -1.37 -25.47 12.47
N TYR A 120 -0.15 -25.87 12.84
CA TYR A 120 1.00 -25.82 11.98
C TYR A 120 0.85 -26.83 10.85
N ARG A 121 1.04 -26.39 9.60
CA ARG A 121 1.20 -27.31 8.48
C ARG A 121 2.56 -28.00 8.60
N LYS A 122 2.68 -29.25 8.09
CA LYS A 122 3.97 -29.99 8.07
C LYS A 122 5.14 -29.17 7.54
N ARG A 123 4.88 -28.24 6.60
CA ARG A 123 5.87 -27.32 6.04
C ARG A 123 6.38 -26.30 7.06
N ASP A 124 5.51 -25.83 7.93
CA ASP A 124 5.84 -24.80 8.94
C ASP A 124 6.67 -25.42 10.07
N LEU A 125 6.38 -26.68 10.43
CA LEU A 125 7.18 -27.47 11.37
C LEU A 125 8.60 -27.73 10.85
N LYS A 126 8.75 -28.06 9.55
CA LYS A 126 10.09 -28.22 8.92
C LYS A 126 10.93 -26.94 9.00
N LYS A 127 10.31 -25.77 8.86
CA LYS A 127 10.98 -24.46 9.03
C LYS A 127 11.41 -24.21 10.47
N LEU A 128 10.54 -24.51 11.44
CA LEU A 128 10.81 -24.36 12.88
C LEU A 128 11.99 -25.21 13.35
N PHE A 129 12.12 -26.43 12.81
CA PHE A 129 13.20 -27.36 13.17
C PHE A 129 14.45 -27.24 12.27
N GLY A 130 14.54 -26.19 11.42
CA GLY A 130 15.72 -25.95 10.57
C GLY A 130 15.96 -27.00 9.47
N TRP A 131 14.95 -27.84 9.18
CA TRP A 131 15.04 -28.93 8.20
C TRP A 131 14.79 -28.45 6.75
N SER A 132 14.49 -27.18 6.54
CA SER A 132 14.44 -26.58 5.21
C SER A 132 15.70 -25.76 4.98
N LYS A 133 16.53 -26.18 4.03
CA LYS A 133 17.58 -25.34 3.46
C LYS A 133 16.91 -24.26 2.60
N GLU A 134 16.36 -23.20 3.22
CA GLU A 134 15.94 -22.04 2.45
C GLU A 134 17.20 -21.31 1.98
N GLN A 135 17.47 -21.36 0.67
CA GLN A 135 18.56 -20.61 0.02
C GLN A 135 18.26 -19.11 -0.06
N HIS A 136 17.08 -18.67 0.38
CA HIS A 136 16.61 -17.31 0.27
C HIS A 136 16.30 -16.73 1.66
N LYS A 137 16.95 -15.62 1.99
CA LYS A 137 16.62 -14.84 3.18
C LYS A 137 15.47 -13.90 2.84
N TYR A 138 14.29 -14.17 3.37
CA TYR A 138 13.12 -13.29 3.28
C TYR A 138 12.78 -12.80 4.68
N TYR A 139 12.61 -11.48 4.84
CA TYR A 139 12.13 -10.92 6.09
C TYR A 139 11.03 -9.89 5.87
N GLU A 140 10.15 -9.78 6.85
CA GLU A 140 9.15 -8.74 6.98
C GLU A 140 9.22 -8.17 8.40
N ILE A 141 9.39 -6.85 8.50
CA ILE A 141 9.40 -6.14 9.78
C ILE A 141 8.22 -5.17 9.79
N ALA A 142 7.23 -5.48 10.64
CA ALA A 142 6.07 -4.62 10.84
C ALA A 142 6.43 -3.42 11.72
N ARG A 143 6.40 -2.21 11.16
CA ARG A 143 6.68 -0.96 11.85
C ARG A 143 5.42 -0.37 12.46
N ALA A 144 5.55 0.36 13.58
CA ALA A 144 4.41 0.93 14.31
C ALA A 144 3.59 1.94 13.48
N ASP A 145 4.23 2.59 12.52
CA ASP A 145 3.64 3.56 11.58
C ASP A 145 2.90 2.93 10.40
N GLY A 146 2.79 1.61 10.38
CA GLY A 146 2.04 0.84 9.37
C GLY A 146 2.86 0.31 8.21
N TRP A 147 4.11 0.69 8.09
CA TRP A 147 4.99 0.15 7.06
C TRP A 147 5.38 -1.30 7.35
N ILE A 148 5.35 -2.13 6.33
CA ILE A 148 5.89 -3.50 6.35
C ILE A 148 7.20 -3.49 5.59
N GLU A 149 8.30 -3.23 6.31
CA GLU A 149 9.64 -3.28 5.73
C GLU A 149 9.96 -4.71 5.30
N THR A 150 10.18 -4.90 4.00
CA THR A 150 10.33 -6.23 3.41
C THR A 150 11.57 -6.26 2.55
N ASN A 151 12.30 -7.38 2.59
CA ASN A 151 13.37 -7.67 1.63
C ASN A 151 13.51 -9.17 1.41
N ARG A 152 14.16 -9.53 0.31
CA ARG A 152 14.50 -10.90 -0.07
C ARG A 152 15.91 -10.93 -0.67
N GLU A 153 16.72 -11.88 -0.25
CA GLU A 153 18.05 -12.09 -0.81
C GLU A 153 18.24 -13.56 -1.22
N PRO A 154 18.73 -13.83 -2.45
CA PRO A 154 18.97 -12.83 -3.52
C PRO A 154 17.66 -12.24 -4.06
N HIS A 155 17.76 -11.05 -4.67
CA HIS A 155 16.63 -10.46 -5.40
C HIS A 155 16.27 -11.35 -6.59
N LEU A 156 14.98 -11.54 -6.82
CA LEU A 156 14.44 -12.31 -7.95
C LEU A 156 13.48 -11.43 -8.77
N PRO A 157 13.99 -10.49 -9.59
CA PRO A 157 13.19 -9.40 -10.17
C PRO A 157 12.10 -9.86 -11.15
N THR A 158 12.07 -11.14 -11.51
CA THR A 158 11.04 -11.74 -12.38
C THR A 158 10.08 -12.65 -11.63
N HIS A 159 10.29 -12.86 -10.31
CA HIS A 159 9.57 -13.88 -9.53
C HIS A 159 8.05 -13.70 -9.56
N ALA A 160 7.58 -12.45 -9.45
CA ALA A 160 6.15 -12.15 -9.41
C ALA A 160 5.48 -12.13 -10.81
N LEU A 161 6.23 -12.11 -11.91
CA LEU A 161 5.67 -11.95 -13.26
C LEU A 161 4.65 -13.02 -13.63
N ALA A 162 4.94 -14.29 -13.33
CA ALA A 162 4.06 -15.42 -13.66
C ALA A 162 2.71 -15.29 -12.93
N GLU A 163 2.74 -14.91 -11.65
CA GLU A 163 1.53 -14.70 -10.85
C GLU A 163 0.72 -13.50 -11.36
N TYR A 164 1.35 -12.37 -11.63
CA TYR A 164 0.66 -11.20 -12.18
C TYR A 164 0.07 -11.47 -13.57
N LYS A 165 0.79 -12.21 -14.43
CA LYS A 165 0.24 -12.67 -15.72
C LYS A 165 -1.02 -13.51 -15.52
N ARG A 166 -1.01 -14.45 -14.57
CA ARG A 166 -2.18 -15.26 -14.21
C ARG A 166 -3.33 -14.39 -13.71
N LEU A 167 -3.06 -13.44 -12.81
CA LEU A 167 -4.09 -12.55 -12.26
C LEU A 167 -4.74 -11.71 -13.36
N PHE A 168 -3.97 -11.05 -14.22
CA PHE A 168 -4.52 -10.24 -15.31
C PHE A 168 -5.21 -11.08 -16.40
N SER A 169 -4.92 -12.37 -16.54
CA SER A 169 -5.68 -13.24 -17.45
C SER A 169 -7.00 -13.75 -16.87
N GLN A 170 -7.15 -13.77 -15.55
CA GLN A 170 -8.34 -14.24 -14.85
C GLN A 170 -9.28 -13.13 -14.38
N TYR A 171 -8.77 -11.93 -14.18
CA TYR A 171 -9.50 -10.82 -13.58
C TYR A 171 -9.43 -9.57 -14.44
N SER A 172 -10.58 -8.97 -14.69
CA SER A 172 -10.72 -7.82 -15.56
C SER A 172 -10.56 -6.49 -14.81
N TYR A 173 -10.13 -5.47 -15.52
CA TYR A 173 -10.21 -4.08 -15.10
C TYR A 173 -11.67 -3.65 -14.88
N LEU A 174 -11.93 -2.85 -13.85
CA LEU A 174 -13.23 -2.35 -13.46
C LEU A 174 -13.29 -0.82 -13.58
N LYS A 175 -13.82 -0.32 -14.67
CA LYS A 175 -14.00 1.13 -14.89
C LYS A 175 -14.83 1.79 -13.78
N ALA A 176 -15.86 1.10 -13.26
CA ALA A 176 -16.67 1.60 -12.16
C ALA A 176 -15.85 1.90 -10.90
N GLN A 177 -14.78 1.13 -10.65
CA GLN A 177 -13.90 1.34 -9.51
C GLN A 177 -12.97 2.55 -9.71
N GLU A 178 -12.50 2.76 -10.93
CA GLU A 178 -11.80 4.00 -11.30
C GLU A 178 -12.70 5.21 -11.11
N ASP A 179 -13.94 5.14 -11.58
CA ASP A 179 -14.91 6.24 -11.48
C ASP A 179 -15.25 6.57 -10.01
N GLU A 180 -15.38 5.55 -9.17
CA GLU A 180 -15.59 5.69 -7.73
C GLU A 180 -14.42 6.40 -7.05
N LEU A 181 -13.18 5.98 -7.36
CA LEU A 181 -11.96 6.63 -6.88
C LEU A 181 -11.93 8.11 -7.30
N LEU A 182 -12.14 8.41 -8.58
CA LEU A 182 -12.12 9.77 -9.12
C LEU A 182 -13.22 10.66 -8.49
N ARG A 183 -14.42 10.12 -8.26
CA ARG A 183 -15.50 10.82 -7.57
C ARG A 183 -15.07 11.18 -6.16
N LYS A 184 -14.55 10.21 -5.40
CA LYS A 184 -14.12 10.42 -4.00
C LYS A 184 -12.96 11.41 -3.90
N VAL A 185 -12.02 11.41 -4.85
CA VAL A 185 -10.95 12.42 -4.92
C VAL A 185 -11.54 13.83 -5.01
N GLY A 186 -12.53 14.04 -5.87
CA GLY A 186 -13.20 15.35 -5.97
C GLY A 186 -13.92 15.77 -4.69
N GLU A 187 -14.51 14.83 -3.96
CA GLU A 187 -15.16 15.08 -2.67
C GLU A 187 -14.14 15.45 -1.57
N LEU A 188 -13.03 14.71 -1.50
CA LEU A 188 -11.95 14.97 -0.55
C LEU A 188 -11.34 16.38 -0.78
N VAL A 189 -11.07 16.71 -2.03
CA VAL A 189 -10.52 18.03 -2.40
C VAL A 189 -11.50 19.16 -2.02
N LYS A 190 -12.81 18.99 -2.25
CA LYS A 190 -13.83 19.97 -1.83
C LYS A 190 -13.89 20.17 -0.32
N LYS A 191 -13.51 19.15 0.47
CA LYS A 191 -13.38 19.24 1.94
C LYS A 191 -12.06 19.89 2.39
N GLY A 192 -11.21 20.34 1.47
CA GLY A 192 -9.90 20.94 1.78
C GLY A 192 -8.79 19.93 2.05
N ILE A 193 -9.01 18.65 1.74
CA ILE A 193 -7.99 17.60 1.87
C ILE A 193 -7.13 17.58 0.61
N ALA A 194 -5.82 17.72 0.77
CA ALA A 194 -4.88 17.58 -0.34
C ALA A 194 -4.77 16.10 -0.74
N VAL A 195 -5.05 15.79 -2.01
CA VAL A 195 -4.99 14.41 -2.53
C VAL A 195 -3.87 14.31 -3.56
N TYR A 196 -2.88 13.49 -3.24
CA TYR A 196 -1.77 13.15 -4.14
C TYR A 196 -1.90 11.72 -4.61
N ALA A 197 -1.42 11.45 -5.82
CA ALA A 197 -1.29 10.07 -6.29
C ALA A 197 0.02 9.88 -7.06
N PHE A 198 0.49 8.64 -7.10
CA PHE A 198 1.66 8.24 -7.87
C PHE A 198 1.53 6.77 -8.28
N ARG A 199 2.33 6.36 -9.27
CA ARG A 199 2.49 4.95 -9.65
C ARG A 199 3.63 4.35 -8.83
N PRO A 200 3.40 3.37 -7.94
CA PRO A 200 4.48 2.68 -7.25
C PRO A 200 5.47 2.04 -8.22
N PRO A 201 6.80 2.21 -8.04
CA PRO A 201 7.80 1.71 -8.97
C PRO A 201 7.85 0.18 -8.96
N THR A 202 8.11 -0.39 -10.14
CA THR A 202 8.27 -1.83 -10.38
C THR A 202 9.41 -2.06 -11.37
N THR A 203 9.74 -3.32 -11.68
CA THR A 203 10.65 -3.60 -12.80
C THR A 203 10.01 -3.20 -14.14
N LYS A 204 10.84 -2.96 -15.15
CA LYS A 204 10.39 -2.64 -16.51
C LYS A 204 9.48 -3.74 -17.08
N GLU A 205 9.84 -4.99 -16.83
CA GLU A 205 9.09 -6.18 -17.26
C GLU A 205 7.69 -6.21 -16.63
N MET A 206 7.58 -5.90 -15.34
CA MET A 206 6.28 -5.82 -14.67
C MET A 206 5.44 -4.67 -15.24
N ALA A 207 6.02 -3.49 -15.42
CA ALA A 207 5.32 -2.35 -16.00
C ALA A 207 4.82 -2.61 -17.44
N LEU A 208 5.61 -3.33 -18.24
CA LEU A 208 5.21 -3.77 -19.58
C LEU A 208 4.08 -4.81 -19.53
N LEU A 209 4.17 -5.79 -18.62
CA LEU A 209 3.14 -6.79 -18.40
C LEU A 209 1.79 -6.14 -18.06
N GLU A 210 1.78 -5.24 -17.10
CA GLU A 210 0.58 -4.51 -16.66
C GLU A 210 -0.04 -3.70 -17.80
N ARG A 211 0.78 -2.98 -18.56
CA ARG A 211 0.34 -2.18 -19.70
C ARG A 211 -0.24 -3.03 -20.84
N LYS A 212 0.30 -4.24 -21.04
CA LYS A 212 -0.15 -5.17 -22.09
C LYS A 212 -1.45 -5.91 -21.70
N MET A 213 -1.65 -6.20 -20.42
CA MET A 213 -2.69 -7.13 -19.97
C MET A 213 -3.85 -6.45 -19.22
N CYS A 214 -3.72 -5.18 -18.85
CA CYS A 214 -4.76 -4.45 -18.15
C CYS A 214 -5.23 -3.27 -19.01
N ASP A 215 -6.53 -3.12 -19.18
CA ASP A 215 -7.18 -2.04 -19.96
C ASP A 215 -7.14 -0.68 -19.23
N PHE A 216 -6.29 -0.54 -18.22
CA PHE A 216 -6.12 0.70 -17.49
C PHE A 216 -5.27 1.72 -18.28
N ASP A 217 -5.91 2.81 -18.70
CA ASP A 217 -5.26 3.96 -19.34
C ASP A 217 -4.79 4.96 -18.27
N GLU A 218 -3.52 4.83 -17.87
CA GLU A 218 -2.90 5.69 -16.85
C GLU A 218 -2.89 7.16 -17.27
N GLY A 219 -2.66 7.45 -18.56
CA GLY A 219 -2.61 8.83 -19.07
C GLY A 219 -3.97 9.52 -18.95
N LYS A 220 -5.04 8.82 -19.34
CA LYS A 220 -6.40 9.29 -19.20
C LYS A 220 -6.77 9.46 -17.72
N PHE A 221 -6.43 8.50 -16.88
CA PHE A 221 -6.66 8.58 -15.43
C PHE A 221 -5.99 9.80 -14.82
N ILE A 222 -4.71 10.06 -15.11
CA ILE A 222 -3.96 11.21 -14.58
C ILE A 222 -4.67 12.53 -14.95
N ASN A 223 -5.15 12.66 -16.18
CA ASN A 223 -5.87 13.84 -16.62
C ASN A 223 -7.18 14.04 -15.84
N GLU A 224 -7.98 12.98 -15.68
CA GLU A 224 -9.23 13.04 -14.93
C GLU A 224 -8.98 13.29 -13.42
N PHE A 225 -7.93 12.69 -12.84
CA PHE A 225 -7.52 12.90 -11.47
C PHE A 225 -7.18 14.38 -11.20
N ARG A 226 -6.41 14.99 -12.11
CA ARG A 226 -6.06 16.43 -12.03
C ARG A 226 -7.27 17.34 -12.18
N LYS A 227 -8.21 17.03 -13.07
CA LYS A 227 -9.48 17.76 -13.22
C LYS A 227 -10.32 17.75 -11.93
N ARG A 228 -10.19 16.72 -11.09
CA ARG A 228 -10.85 16.63 -9.78
C ARG A 228 -10.08 17.35 -8.67
N GLY A 229 -8.96 18.03 -8.99
CA GLY A 229 -8.11 18.75 -8.05
C GLY A 229 -7.03 17.89 -7.38
N GLY A 230 -6.89 16.63 -7.79
CA GLY A 230 -5.79 15.77 -7.33
C GLY A 230 -4.46 16.16 -7.96
N LYS A 231 -3.36 15.86 -7.27
CA LYS A 231 -1.98 16.16 -7.69
C LYS A 231 -1.22 14.88 -7.96
N TRP A 232 -0.80 14.67 -9.21
CA TRP A 232 -0.03 13.49 -9.59
C TRP A 232 1.46 13.73 -9.42
N LEU A 233 2.12 12.86 -8.66
CA LEU A 233 3.56 12.88 -8.47
C LEU A 233 4.22 12.01 -9.53
N HIS A 234 5.01 12.63 -10.41
CA HIS A 234 5.86 11.90 -11.34
C HIS A 234 7.16 11.53 -10.66
N LEU A 235 7.39 10.23 -10.53
CA LEU A 235 8.58 9.72 -9.86
C LEU A 235 9.87 10.17 -10.56
N PRO A 236 10.97 10.35 -9.80
CA PRO A 236 12.27 10.68 -10.38
C PRO A 236 12.78 9.52 -11.24
N GLN A 237 13.67 9.82 -12.17
CA GLN A 237 14.39 8.81 -12.96
C GLN A 237 15.47 8.15 -12.10
N GLU A 238 15.06 7.51 -11.01
CA GLU A 238 15.90 6.85 -10.05
C GLU A 238 15.72 5.33 -10.15
N ASN A 239 16.77 4.57 -9.90
CA ASN A 239 16.67 3.13 -9.93
C ASN A 239 16.20 2.61 -8.56
N PHE A 240 14.92 2.25 -8.47
CA PHE A 240 14.36 1.56 -7.32
C PHE A 240 14.51 0.05 -7.51
N HIS A 241 15.30 -0.58 -6.63
CA HIS A 241 15.52 -2.03 -6.70
C HIS A 241 14.29 -2.79 -6.22
N SER A 242 13.85 -3.77 -7.02
CA SER A 242 12.76 -4.67 -6.66
C SER A 242 13.32 -6.04 -6.28
N TYR A 243 12.80 -6.60 -5.18
CA TYR A 243 13.22 -7.93 -4.74
C TYR A 243 12.48 -9.08 -5.42
N ASP A 244 11.31 -8.81 -6.06
CA ASP A 244 10.49 -9.83 -6.72
C ASP A 244 9.91 -9.42 -8.08
N GLY A 245 10.18 -8.20 -8.53
CA GLY A 245 9.66 -7.59 -9.75
C GLY A 245 8.47 -6.65 -9.51
N SER A 246 7.71 -6.86 -8.44
CA SER A 246 6.53 -6.06 -8.09
C SER A 246 6.80 -5.10 -6.93
N HIS A 247 7.54 -5.54 -5.91
CA HIS A 247 7.75 -4.79 -4.68
C HIS A 247 9.21 -4.32 -4.58
N ILE A 248 9.42 -3.08 -4.19
CA ILE A 248 10.76 -2.51 -3.96
C ILE A 248 11.30 -2.94 -2.58
N ASP A 249 12.64 -3.01 -2.48
CA ASP A 249 13.33 -3.32 -1.24
C ASP A 249 13.25 -2.18 -0.20
N GLY A 250 13.62 -2.47 1.04
CA GLY A 250 13.58 -1.51 2.14
C GLY A 250 14.38 -0.23 1.88
N PRO A 251 15.64 -0.30 1.39
CA PRO A 251 16.41 0.88 1.01
C PRO A 251 15.73 1.74 -0.07
N SER A 252 15.19 1.12 -1.11
CA SER A 252 14.45 1.84 -2.18
C SER A 252 13.16 2.46 -1.65
N ALA A 253 12.45 1.76 -0.75
CA ALA A 253 11.25 2.27 -0.09
C ALA A 253 11.55 3.55 0.72
N LYS A 254 12.66 3.57 1.45
CA LYS A 254 13.11 4.76 2.21
C LYS A 254 13.43 5.94 1.29
N ARG A 255 14.18 5.71 0.19
CA ARG A 255 14.50 6.77 -0.79
C ARG A 255 13.24 7.34 -1.44
N LEU A 256 12.33 6.47 -1.91
CA LEU A 256 11.05 6.89 -2.48
C LEU A 256 10.24 7.73 -1.49
N SER A 257 10.16 7.28 -0.25
CA SER A 257 9.39 7.94 0.80
C SER A 257 9.97 9.32 1.16
N LYS A 258 11.29 9.43 1.26
CA LYS A 258 11.97 10.71 1.47
C LYS A 258 11.69 11.68 0.32
N TRP A 259 11.82 11.22 -0.92
CA TRP A 259 11.49 12.03 -2.09
C TRP A 259 10.04 12.53 -2.07
N ILE A 260 9.06 11.66 -1.73
CA ILE A 260 7.66 12.05 -1.58
C ILE A 260 7.54 13.16 -0.51
N GLY A 261 8.17 12.99 0.65
CA GLY A 261 8.18 14.00 1.70
C GLY A 261 8.70 15.36 1.22
N GLU A 262 9.79 15.35 0.45
CA GLU A 262 10.37 16.57 -0.16
C GLU A 262 9.41 17.24 -1.17
N GLN A 263 8.67 16.44 -1.98
CA GLN A 263 7.66 17.02 -2.88
C GLN A 263 6.51 17.69 -2.13
N LEU A 264 6.04 17.06 -1.03
CA LEU A 264 4.99 17.64 -0.19
C LEU A 264 5.47 18.93 0.49
N ALA A 265 6.70 18.94 1.02
CA ALA A 265 7.28 20.13 1.66
C ALA A 265 7.35 21.33 0.70
N LYS A 266 7.76 21.12 -0.56
CA LYS A 266 7.81 22.17 -1.59
C LYS A 266 6.44 22.78 -1.94
N GLN A 267 5.35 22.07 -1.70
CA GLN A 267 3.99 22.53 -2.02
C GLN A 267 3.25 23.12 -0.82
N SER A 268 3.85 23.07 0.36
CA SER A 268 3.31 23.64 1.59
C SER A 268 3.77 25.09 1.82
N HIS A 269 4.60 25.61 0.93
CA HIS A 269 5.05 27.00 0.82
C HIS A 269 4.39 27.69 -0.38
#